data_cde39196ac89c431d49c3a5e71ea8992
#
_entry.id   cde39196ac89c431d49c3a5e71ea8992
#
_cell.length_a   1.000
_cell.length_b   1.000
_cell.length_c   1.000
_cell.angle_alpha   90.00
_cell.angle_beta   90.00
_cell.angle_gamma   90.00
#
_symmetry.space_group_name_H-M   'P 1'
#
loop_
_entity.id
_entity.type
_entity.pdbx_description
1 polymer ?
#
loop_
_entity_poly.entity_id
_entity_poly.type
_entity_poly.pdbx_seq_one_letter_code
_entity_poly.pdbx_strand_id
1 'polypeptide(L)'
;MPSFDIVSQVNSMEIENAVNQAKKELANRFDFKTSKWEIVLEKAEIKLTAEDQFKVTTLNEIVIGRLAKRGISLKSVEQCEPDISPLGHARQSIKIKQGIEATVAKQITGFIRDGKFKVTTQIQGDEVRVNSKSRDELQTVIAAVRAHEFPVAVQFVNFRE
;
A
#
# COMPACT_ATOMS: atom_id res chain seq x y z
N MET A 1 2.09 30.46 -6.84
CA MET A 1 3.32 29.66 -6.79
C MET A 1 2.96 28.22 -7.12
N PRO A 2 3.63 27.59 -8.10
CA PRO A 2 3.37 26.18 -8.41
C PRO A 2 3.59 25.28 -7.20
N SER A 3 2.79 24.24 -7.10
CA SER A 3 2.89 23.28 -6.00
C SER A 3 2.33 21.92 -6.40
N PHE A 4 2.66 20.90 -5.61
CA PHE A 4 2.02 19.60 -5.68
C PHE A 4 2.03 18.97 -4.29
N ASP A 5 1.28 17.89 -4.13
CA ASP A 5 1.24 17.14 -2.89
C ASP A 5 1.82 15.74 -3.08
N ILE A 6 2.64 15.31 -2.15
CA ILE A 6 3.11 13.93 -2.04
C ILE A 6 2.15 13.21 -1.10
N VAL A 7 1.55 12.13 -1.58
CA VAL A 7 0.57 11.35 -0.82
C VAL A 7 0.92 9.87 -0.88
N SER A 8 0.34 9.09 0.02
CA SER A 8 0.39 7.63 -0.03
C SER A 8 -1.05 7.13 0.06
N GLN A 9 -1.62 6.79 -1.08
CA GLN A 9 -3.03 6.41 -1.19
C GLN A 9 -3.15 5.08 -1.90
N VAL A 10 -4.23 4.36 -1.61
CA VAL A 10 -4.61 3.14 -2.31
C VAL A 10 -5.99 3.33 -2.92
N ASN A 11 -6.22 2.67 -4.05
CA ASN A 11 -7.53 2.66 -4.68
C ASN A 11 -8.37 1.54 -4.08
N SER A 12 -9.37 1.88 -3.27
CA SER A 12 -10.20 0.90 -2.57
C SER A 12 -10.97 -0.02 -3.52
N MET A 13 -11.36 0.49 -4.70
CA MET A 13 -12.05 -0.33 -5.70
C MET A 13 -11.13 -1.39 -6.30
N GLU A 14 -9.86 -1.05 -6.50
CA GLU A 14 -8.88 -2.01 -7.00
C GLU A 14 -8.57 -3.08 -5.94
N ILE A 15 -8.57 -2.72 -4.67
CA ILE A 15 -8.42 -3.70 -3.59
C ILE A 15 -9.62 -4.66 -3.58
N GLU A 16 -10.83 -4.12 -3.70
CA GLU A 16 -12.05 -4.95 -3.77
C GLU A 16 -12.01 -5.88 -4.97
N ASN A 17 -11.62 -5.37 -6.15
CA ASN A 17 -11.49 -6.19 -7.35
C ASN A 17 -10.47 -7.31 -7.16
N ALA A 18 -9.33 -7.02 -6.55
CA ALA A 18 -8.28 -8.02 -6.28
C ALA A 18 -8.79 -9.11 -5.35
N VAL A 19 -9.48 -8.73 -4.28
CA VAL A 19 -10.05 -9.69 -3.32
C VAL A 19 -11.10 -10.58 -4.01
N ASN A 20 -11.97 -9.99 -4.83
CA ASN A 20 -12.98 -10.75 -5.55
C ASN A 20 -12.37 -11.72 -6.56
N GLN A 21 -11.30 -11.32 -7.24
CA GLN A 21 -10.58 -12.21 -8.16
C GLN A 21 -9.90 -13.35 -7.41
N ALA A 22 -9.32 -13.07 -6.25
CA ALA A 22 -8.72 -14.10 -5.41
C ALA A 22 -9.77 -15.13 -4.96
N LYS A 23 -10.95 -14.66 -4.56
CA LYS A 23 -12.07 -15.56 -4.19
C LYS A 23 -12.49 -16.45 -5.35
N LYS A 24 -12.60 -15.90 -6.56
CA LYS A 24 -12.97 -16.66 -7.76
C LYS A 24 -11.92 -17.71 -8.09
N GLU A 25 -10.64 -17.36 -8.01
CA GLU A 25 -9.56 -18.31 -8.26
C GLU A 25 -9.61 -19.45 -7.27
N LEU A 26 -9.79 -19.17 -5.98
CA LEU A 26 -9.87 -20.19 -4.92
C LEU A 26 -11.09 -21.08 -5.07
N ALA A 27 -12.23 -20.52 -5.45
CA ALA A 27 -13.44 -21.30 -5.67
C ALA A 27 -13.28 -22.32 -6.79
N ASN A 28 -12.38 -22.06 -7.75
CA ASN A 28 -12.12 -22.96 -8.86
C ASN A 28 -10.91 -23.87 -8.66
N ARG A 29 -10.17 -23.71 -7.57
CA ARG A 29 -9.01 -24.56 -7.28
C ARG A 29 -9.45 -25.86 -6.64
N PHE A 30 -8.98 -26.97 -7.18
CA PHE A 30 -9.30 -28.30 -6.69
C PHE A 30 -8.94 -28.50 -5.20
N ASP A 31 -7.78 -27.98 -4.79
CA ASP A 31 -7.28 -28.13 -3.42
C ASP A 31 -8.05 -27.30 -2.39
N PHE A 32 -8.94 -26.40 -2.83
CA PHE A 32 -9.77 -25.56 -1.95
C PHE A 32 -11.27 -25.84 -2.04
N LYS A 33 -11.71 -26.66 -2.99
CA LYS A 33 -13.15 -26.94 -3.18
C LYS A 33 -13.84 -27.56 -1.98
N THR A 34 -13.14 -28.42 -1.26
CA THR A 34 -13.70 -29.13 -0.09
C THR A 34 -13.16 -28.55 1.23
N SER A 35 -12.36 -27.53 1.17
CA SER A 35 -11.73 -26.93 2.31
C SER A 35 -12.54 -25.72 2.79
N LYS A 36 -12.53 -25.49 4.10
CA LYS A 36 -13.13 -24.28 4.67
C LYS A 36 -12.10 -23.16 4.65
N TRP A 37 -12.44 -22.09 3.95
CA TRP A 37 -11.60 -20.91 3.90
C TRP A 37 -12.48 -19.67 3.77
N GLU A 38 -11.94 -18.53 4.18
CA GLU A 38 -12.67 -17.27 4.09
C GLU A 38 -11.69 -16.11 3.86
N ILE A 39 -12.10 -15.16 3.03
CA ILE A 39 -11.43 -13.91 2.83
C ILE A 39 -12.45 -12.81 3.09
N VAL A 40 -12.20 -11.97 4.10
CA VAL A 40 -13.09 -10.86 4.47
C VAL A 40 -12.32 -9.55 4.29
N LEU A 41 -12.86 -8.68 3.44
CA LEU A 41 -12.32 -7.35 3.26
C LEU A 41 -13.04 -6.40 4.21
N GLU A 42 -12.28 -5.82 5.14
CA GLU A 42 -12.75 -4.76 6.02
C GLU A 42 -12.16 -3.43 5.56
N LYS A 43 -12.48 -2.34 6.24
CA LYS A 43 -12.12 -0.98 5.80
C LYS A 43 -10.61 -0.80 5.54
N ALA A 44 -9.76 -1.35 6.38
CA ALA A 44 -8.32 -1.19 6.29
C ALA A 44 -7.57 -2.50 6.48
N GLU A 45 -8.24 -3.63 6.27
CA GLU A 45 -7.67 -4.93 6.58
C GLU A 45 -8.34 -6.02 5.76
N ILE A 46 -7.54 -6.97 5.29
CA ILE A 46 -8.04 -8.19 4.66
C ILE A 46 -7.76 -9.32 5.62
N LYS A 47 -8.82 -10.00 6.09
CA LYS A 47 -8.71 -11.13 7.02
C LYS A 47 -8.82 -12.43 6.28
N LEU A 48 -7.85 -13.31 6.50
CA LEU A 48 -7.77 -14.64 5.88
C LEU A 48 -7.94 -15.70 6.97
N THR A 49 -8.79 -16.69 6.70
CA THR A 49 -8.93 -17.86 7.58
C THR A 49 -8.90 -19.12 6.74
N ALA A 50 -8.27 -20.18 7.28
CA ALA A 50 -8.17 -21.47 6.61
C ALA A 50 -8.05 -22.58 7.63
N GLU A 51 -8.11 -23.83 7.15
CA GLU A 51 -8.06 -25.01 8.02
C GLU A 51 -6.69 -25.23 8.64
N ASP A 52 -5.61 -24.80 7.96
CA ASP A 52 -4.25 -24.99 8.46
C ASP A 52 -3.32 -23.87 7.95
N GLN A 53 -2.10 -23.87 8.47
CA GLN A 53 -1.11 -22.84 8.12
C GLN A 53 -0.73 -22.87 6.64
N PHE A 54 -0.58 -24.05 6.06
CA PHE A 54 -0.24 -24.16 4.64
C PHE A 54 -1.29 -23.48 3.77
N LYS A 55 -2.56 -23.73 4.06
CA LYS A 55 -3.67 -23.14 3.29
C LYS A 55 -3.78 -21.63 3.48
N VAL A 56 -3.61 -21.12 4.70
CA VAL A 56 -3.67 -19.66 4.90
C VAL A 56 -2.49 -18.98 4.21
N THR A 57 -1.33 -19.61 4.17
CA THR A 57 -0.19 -19.08 3.42
C THR A 57 -0.50 -18.99 1.93
N THR A 58 -1.18 -20.02 1.39
CA THR A 58 -1.60 -20.01 0.00
C THR A 58 -2.65 -18.92 -0.28
N LEU A 59 -3.61 -18.72 0.64
CA LEU A 59 -4.56 -17.61 0.54
C LEU A 59 -3.83 -16.26 0.46
N ASN A 60 -2.87 -16.08 1.35
CA ASN A 60 -2.08 -14.84 1.38
C ASN A 60 -1.34 -14.60 0.06
N GLU A 61 -0.69 -15.62 -0.47
CA GLU A 61 0.05 -15.51 -1.73
C GLU A 61 -0.86 -15.13 -2.89
N ILE A 62 -2.05 -15.73 -2.96
CA ILE A 62 -3.02 -15.46 -4.02
C ILE A 62 -3.53 -14.02 -3.91
N VAL A 63 -3.90 -13.58 -2.70
CA VAL A 63 -4.39 -12.21 -2.48
C VAL A 63 -3.31 -11.19 -2.83
N ILE A 64 -2.08 -11.39 -2.34
CA ILE A 64 -0.95 -10.49 -2.62
C ILE A 64 -0.67 -10.43 -4.13
N GLY A 65 -0.71 -11.58 -4.81
CA GLY A 65 -0.52 -11.62 -6.26
C GLY A 65 -1.57 -10.84 -7.02
N ARG A 66 -2.83 -10.92 -6.59
CA ARG A 66 -3.92 -10.17 -7.22
C ARG A 66 -3.84 -8.69 -6.94
N LEU A 67 -3.45 -8.30 -5.72
CA LEU A 67 -3.21 -6.89 -5.37
C LEU A 67 -2.13 -6.30 -6.26
N ALA A 68 -1.01 -7.02 -6.43
CA ALA A 68 0.09 -6.57 -7.28
C ALA A 68 -0.36 -6.40 -8.72
N LYS A 69 -1.13 -7.35 -9.26
CA LYS A 69 -1.65 -7.27 -10.64
C LYS A 69 -2.60 -6.08 -10.84
N ARG A 70 -3.29 -5.64 -9.78
CA ARG A 70 -4.17 -4.49 -9.83
C ARG A 70 -3.46 -3.17 -9.54
N GLY A 71 -2.13 -3.18 -9.46
CA GLY A 71 -1.34 -1.98 -9.29
C GLY A 71 -1.20 -1.50 -7.86
N ILE A 72 -1.59 -2.31 -6.88
CA ILE A 72 -1.40 -1.96 -5.48
C ILE A 72 0.04 -2.30 -5.09
N SER A 73 0.79 -1.28 -4.67
CA SER A 73 2.18 -1.47 -4.23
C SER A 73 2.23 -2.32 -2.95
N LEU A 74 3.19 -3.23 -2.88
CA LEU A 74 3.41 -4.00 -1.65
C LEU A 74 3.83 -3.12 -0.46
N LYS A 75 4.32 -1.91 -0.72
CA LYS A 75 4.60 -0.92 0.33
C LYS A 75 3.33 -0.36 0.96
N SER A 76 2.18 -0.54 0.32
CA SER A 76 0.88 -0.10 0.83
C SER A 76 0.19 -1.15 1.68
N VAL A 77 0.78 -2.33 1.83
CA VAL A 77 0.20 -3.42 2.63
C VAL A 77 1.21 -3.95 3.63
N GLU A 78 0.70 -4.43 4.76
CA GLU A 78 1.51 -5.09 5.78
C GLU A 78 0.96 -6.50 5.96
N GLN A 79 1.77 -7.49 5.61
CA GLN A 79 1.43 -8.90 5.79
C GLN A 79 1.80 -9.31 7.21
N CYS A 80 0.78 -9.57 8.04
CA CYS A 80 0.99 -9.97 9.41
C CYS A 80 1.36 -11.45 9.49
N GLU A 81 1.98 -11.86 10.61
CA GLU A 81 2.30 -13.26 10.83
C GLU A 81 1.03 -14.10 11.00
N PRO A 82 1.00 -15.34 10.49
CA PRO A 82 -0.13 -16.23 10.72
C PRO A 82 -0.31 -16.55 12.21
N ASP A 83 -1.56 -16.58 12.64
CA ASP A 83 -1.94 -16.97 13.98
C ASP A 83 -2.59 -18.35 13.89
N ILE A 84 -2.01 -19.33 14.55
CA ILE A 84 -2.46 -20.73 14.50
C ILE A 84 -3.14 -21.09 15.82
N SER A 85 -4.41 -21.50 15.74
CA SER A 85 -5.14 -21.91 16.94
C SER A 85 -4.66 -23.28 17.43
N PRO A 86 -4.95 -23.63 18.70
CA PRO A 86 -4.63 -24.96 19.21
C PRO A 86 -5.25 -26.11 18.43
N LEU A 87 -6.35 -25.86 17.73
CA LEU A 87 -7.02 -26.85 16.89
C LEU A 87 -6.48 -26.91 15.46
N GLY A 88 -5.46 -26.10 15.14
CA GLY A 88 -4.81 -26.10 13.85
C GLY A 88 -5.34 -25.07 12.85
N HIS A 89 -6.49 -24.44 13.14
CA HIS A 89 -7.02 -23.39 12.27
C HIS A 89 -6.09 -22.20 12.22
N ALA A 90 -5.94 -21.62 11.03
CA ALA A 90 -5.00 -20.53 10.80
C ALA A 90 -5.73 -19.24 10.39
N ARG A 91 -5.25 -18.14 10.89
CA ARG A 91 -5.71 -16.80 10.54
C ARG A 91 -4.51 -15.95 10.15
N GLN A 92 -4.71 -15.07 9.20
CA GLN A 92 -3.68 -14.11 8.82
C GLN A 92 -4.35 -12.82 8.37
N SER A 93 -3.74 -11.69 8.70
CA SER A 93 -4.24 -10.39 8.30
C SER A 93 -3.28 -9.72 7.34
N ILE A 94 -3.85 -8.99 6.36
CA ILE A 94 -3.12 -8.09 5.50
C ILE A 94 -3.68 -6.70 5.79
N LYS A 95 -2.86 -5.86 6.44
CA LYS A 95 -3.29 -4.49 6.75
C LYS A 95 -3.02 -3.57 5.59
N ILE A 96 -3.95 -2.68 5.31
CA ILE A 96 -3.84 -1.71 4.24
C ILE A 96 -3.42 -0.38 4.83
N LYS A 97 -2.30 0.16 4.35
CA LYS A 97 -1.75 1.42 4.83
C LYS A 97 -2.15 2.55 3.91
N GLN A 98 -2.66 3.63 4.48
CA GLN A 98 -2.96 4.86 3.75
C GLN A 98 -2.42 6.04 4.51
N GLY A 99 -1.99 7.06 3.76
CA GLY A 99 -1.43 8.26 4.34
C GLY A 99 0.06 8.10 4.66
N ILE A 100 0.71 9.23 4.89
CA ILE A 100 2.13 9.27 5.23
C ILE A 100 2.24 9.59 6.72
N GLU A 101 2.80 8.66 7.49
CA GLU A 101 3.03 8.87 8.91
C GLU A 101 4.04 10.01 9.13
N ALA A 102 3.97 10.65 10.30
CA ALA A 102 4.83 11.80 10.61
C ALA A 102 6.32 11.47 10.46
N THR A 103 6.75 10.29 10.87
CA THR A 103 8.14 9.86 10.76
C THR A 103 8.59 9.77 9.31
N VAL A 104 7.75 9.20 8.44
CA VAL A 104 8.04 9.09 7.01
C VAL A 104 7.98 10.46 6.33
N ALA A 105 7.02 11.30 6.71
CA ALA A 105 6.92 12.67 6.20
C ALA A 105 8.20 13.45 6.48
N LYS A 106 8.77 13.29 7.67
CA LYS A 106 10.06 13.91 8.02
C LYS A 106 11.22 13.37 7.21
N GLN A 107 11.20 12.06 6.89
CA GLN A 107 12.20 11.47 6.00
C GLN A 107 12.12 12.09 4.61
N ILE A 108 10.93 12.27 4.08
CA ILE A 108 10.72 12.86 2.75
C ILE A 108 11.15 14.32 2.73
N THR A 109 10.72 15.12 3.71
CA THR A 109 11.10 16.54 3.77
C THR A 109 12.60 16.70 4.00
N GLY A 110 13.20 15.85 4.83
CA GLY A 110 14.65 15.84 5.06
C GLY A 110 15.43 15.49 3.80
N PHE A 111 14.97 14.50 3.05
CA PHE A 111 15.58 14.13 1.77
C PHE A 111 15.55 15.30 0.78
N ILE A 112 14.42 15.98 0.68
CA ILE A 112 14.27 17.13 -0.22
C ILE A 112 15.19 18.28 0.22
N ARG A 113 15.23 18.57 1.52
CA ARG A 113 16.11 19.62 2.06
C ARG A 113 17.58 19.32 1.79
N ASP A 114 17.99 18.06 2.03
CA ASP A 114 19.39 17.65 1.87
C ASP A 114 19.82 17.64 0.41
N GLY A 115 18.86 17.49 -0.51
CA GLY A 115 19.12 17.59 -1.94
C GLY A 115 19.30 19.02 -2.45
N LYS A 116 19.10 20.01 -1.59
CA LYS A 116 19.27 21.43 -1.90
C LYS A 116 18.45 21.92 -3.09
N PHE A 117 17.25 21.37 -3.25
CA PHE A 117 16.31 21.82 -4.28
C PHE A 117 15.75 23.21 -3.90
N LYS A 118 15.44 24.00 -4.91
CA LYS A 118 14.87 25.35 -4.71
C LYS A 118 13.36 25.27 -4.47
N VAL A 119 12.97 24.56 -3.42
CA VAL A 119 11.59 24.34 -3.07
C VAL A 119 11.41 24.50 -1.56
N THR A 120 10.15 24.71 -1.15
CA THR A 120 9.76 24.66 0.26
C THR A 120 8.82 23.49 0.46
N THR A 121 8.90 22.85 1.62
CA THR A 121 8.05 21.72 1.96
C THR A 121 7.23 22.03 3.20
N GLN A 122 6.03 21.46 3.26
CA GLN A 122 5.15 21.64 4.40
C GLN A 122 4.40 20.33 4.63
N ILE A 123 4.48 19.81 5.86
CA ILE A 123 3.73 18.61 6.25
C ILE A 123 2.31 19.06 6.60
N GLN A 124 1.32 18.50 5.90
CA GLN A 124 -0.09 18.78 6.11
C GLN A 124 -0.84 17.47 6.37
N GLY A 125 -1.11 17.18 7.67
CA GLY A 125 -1.76 15.94 8.04
C GLY A 125 -0.92 14.73 7.62
N ASP A 126 -1.44 13.92 6.72
CA ASP A 126 -0.77 12.73 6.19
C ASP A 126 -0.20 12.94 4.78
N GLU A 127 0.04 14.17 4.39
CA GLU A 127 0.56 14.55 3.08
C GLU A 127 1.75 15.51 3.23
N VAL A 128 2.54 15.65 2.16
CA VAL A 128 3.61 16.62 2.10
C VAL A 128 3.39 17.53 0.90
N ARG A 129 3.25 18.82 1.15
CA ARG A 129 3.11 19.83 0.08
C ARG A 129 4.46 20.39 -0.29
N VAL A 130 4.72 20.48 -1.59
CA VAL A 130 5.97 21.02 -2.13
C VAL A 130 5.63 22.22 -3.00
N ASN A 131 6.26 23.36 -2.70
CA ASN A 131 6.06 24.62 -3.43
C ASN A 131 7.37 25.09 -4.04
N SER A 132 7.29 25.71 -5.22
CA SER A 132 8.46 26.34 -5.84
C SER A 132 8.00 27.47 -6.76
N LYS A 133 8.89 28.39 -7.02
CA LYS A 133 8.67 29.43 -8.03
C LYS A 133 8.81 28.88 -9.45
N SER A 134 9.42 27.71 -9.61
CA SER A 134 9.73 27.09 -10.89
C SER A 134 9.07 25.71 -11.00
N ARG A 135 8.32 25.49 -12.08
CA ARG A 135 7.77 24.15 -12.40
C ARG A 135 8.87 23.13 -12.67
N ASP A 136 9.97 23.58 -13.30
CA ASP A 136 11.10 22.70 -13.61
C ASP A 136 11.73 22.17 -12.32
N GLU A 137 11.81 23.00 -11.29
CA GLU A 137 12.33 22.58 -10.01
C GLU A 137 11.41 21.54 -9.35
N LEU A 138 10.09 21.70 -9.48
CA LEU A 138 9.14 20.71 -8.99
C LEU A 138 9.32 19.38 -9.69
N GLN A 139 9.53 19.38 -11.02
CA GLN A 139 9.76 18.14 -11.76
C GLN A 139 11.06 17.45 -11.32
N THR A 140 12.09 18.25 -11.03
CA THR A 140 13.36 17.71 -10.52
C THR A 140 13.17 17.01 -9.18
N VAL A 141 12.37 17.61 -8.29
CA VAL A 141 12.05 17.01 -6.98
C VAL A 141 11.27 15.71 -7.17
N ILE A 142 10.25 15.70 -8.05
CA ILE A 142 9.46 14.51 -8.34
C ILE A 142 10.36 13.36 -8.79
N ALA A 143 11.26 13.63 -9.73
CA ALA A 143 12.18 12.61 -10.23
C ALA A 143 13.08 12.07 -9.11
N ALA A 144 13.60 12.95 -8.26
CA ALA A 144 14.49 12.56 -7.15
C ALA A 144 13.74 11.72 -6.11
N VAL A 145 12.53 12.12 -5.73
CA VAL A 145 11.72 11.39 -4.75
C VAL A 145 11.31 10.03 -5.31
N ARG A 146 10.94 10.00 -6.59
CA ARG A 146 10.54 8.75 -7.25
C ARG A 146 11.69 7.74 -7.32
N ALA A 147 12.92 8.21 -7.48
CA ALA A 147 14.11 7.37 -7.56
C ALA A 147 14.60 6.89 -6.19
N HIS A 148 14.18 7.53 -5.12
CA HIS A 148 14.56 7.16 -3.76
C HIS A 148 13.61 6.14 -3.17
N GLU A 149 14.14 5.19 -2.39
CA GLU A 149 13.33 4.16 -1.74
C GLU A 149 12.83 4.67 -0.38
N PHE A 150 11.54 5.01 -0.31
CA PHE A 150 10.87 5.30 0.96
C PHE A 150 10.11 4.07 1.44
N PRO A 151 9.81 3.96 2.76
CA PRO A 151 9.10 2.80 3.28
C PRO A 151 7.61 2.74 2.93
N VAL A 152 7.10 3.74 2.21
CA VAL A 152 5.72 3.78 1.73
C VAL A 152 5.70 4.07 0.24
N ALA A 153 4.62 3.66 -0.43
CA ALA A 153 4.38 4.04 -1.82
C ALA A 153 4.01 5.52 -1.85
N VAL A 154 4.57 6.27 -2.78
CA VAL A 154 4.28 7.71 -2.92
C VAL A 154 3.67 8.01 -4.29
N GLN A 155 2.73 8.93 -4.30
CA GLN A 155 2.13 9.47 -5.51
C GLN A 155 2.22 11.01 -5.45
N PHE A 156 2.16 11.62 -6.62
CA PHE A 156 2.26 13.07 -6.77
C PHE A 156 0.96 13.58 -7.37
N VAL A 157 0.24 14.39 -6.62
CA VAL A 157 -1.13 14.80 -6.98
C VAL A 157 -1.33 16.29 -6.71
N ASN A 158 -2.51 16.79 -7.07
CA ASN A 158 -2.94 18.16 -6.77
C ASN A 158 -1.97 19.23 -7.31
N PHE A 159 -1.54 19.05 -8.55
CA PHE A 159 -0.68 20.04 -9.20
C PHE A 159 -1.41 21.37 -9.34
N ARG A 160 -0.77 22.45 -8.87
CA ARG A 160 -1.30 23.82 -8.90
C ARG A 160 -0.29 24.74 -9.55
N GLU A 161 -0.81 25.80 -10.12
CA GLU A 161 0.04 26.84 -10.72
C GLU A 161 0.19 28.05 -9.85
#